data_3189568911418067b5ff216d36e7f177
#
_entry.id   3189568911418067b5ff216d36e7f177
#
_cell.length_a   1.000
_cell.length_b   1.000
_cell.length_c   1.000
_cell.angle_alpha   90.00
_cell.angle_beta   90.00
_cell.angle_gamma   90.00
#
_symmetry.space_group_name_H-M   'P 1'
#
loop_
_entity.id
_entity.type
_entity.pdbx_description
1 polymer ?
#
loop_
_entity_poly.entity_id
_entity_poly.type
_entity_poly.pdbx_seq_one_letter_code
_entity_poly.pdbx_strand_id
1 'polypeptide(L)'
;MIKRYAKKTFDVDFKDVEFIESLGFDRECSVALAGRGITRENHREYFDNDFFIYHDPFLMTGMDKIVDIVSKTIKNGGKILVYGDYDADGLTASAILKLFFEHNGIDCRVIIPTREDGYGLHVDLVMQEYQKQPFDLLITVDCGISNREEVQQIKEKIDIQILVTDHHELPQVLPDCPCINCKIGY
;
A
#
# COMPACT_ATOMS: atom_id res chain seq x y z
N MET A 1 11.88 8.71 35.74
CA MET A 1 11.15 9.78 35.02
C MET A 1 9.78 9.24 34.66
N ILE A 2 8.70 9.66 35.33
CA ILE A 2 7.33 9.20 35.06
C ILE A 2 6.86 9.94 33.80
N LYS A 3 6.65 9.22 32.71
CA LYS A 3 6.03 9.79 31.50
C LYS A 3 4.60 10.20 31.86
N ARG A 4 4.31 11.49 31.84
CA ARG A 4 2.95 11.99 31.95
C ARG A 4 2.27 11.79 30.59
N TYR A 5 1.30 10.90 30.51
CA TYR A 5 0.43 10.78 29.34
C TYR A 5 -0.62 11.88 29.41
N ALA A 6 -0.71 12.71 28.36
CA ALA A 6 -1.81 13.66 28.24
C ALA A 6 -3.10 12.88 27.92
N LYS A 7 -4.13 13.10 28.75
CA LYS A 7 -5.46 12.55 28.47
C LYS A 7 -6.03 13.26 27.24
N LYS A 8 -6.20 12.54 26.16
CA LYS A 8 -6.88 13.07 24.97
C LYS A 8 -8.38 13.13 25.29
N THR A 9 -8.96 14.31 25.27
CA THR A 9 -10.41 14.48 25.35
C THR A 9 -10.97 14.50 23.92
N PHE A 10 -11.99 13.69 23.68
CA PHE A 10 -12.73 13.70 22.41
C PHE A 10 -14.02 14.51 22.63
N ASP A 11 -14.34 15.34 21.66
CA ASP A 11 -15.67 15.92 21.55
C ASP A 11 -16.57 14.89 20.86
N VAL A 12 -17.45 14.26 21.62
CA VAL A 12 -18.27 13.11 21.18
C VAL A 12 -19.74 13.35 21.50
N ASP A 13 -20.63 12.88 20.62
CA ASP A 13 -22.04 12.75 20.99
C ASP A 13 -22.20 11.57 21.97
N PHE A 14 -22.65 11.88 23.18
CA PHE A 14 -22.86 10.84 24.21
C PHE A 14 -23.89 9.79 23.80
N LYS A 15 -24.82 10.10 22.90
CA LYS A 15 -25.77 9.11 22.37
C LYS A 15 -25.08 8.05 21.51
N ASP A 16 -24.01 8.41 20.81
CA ASP A 16 -23.19 7.46 20.06
C ASP A 16 -22.36 6.61 21.01
N VAL A 17 -21.85 7.20 22.10
CA VAL A 17 -21.15 6.43 23.14
C VAL A 17 -22.06 5.39 23.77
N GLU A 18 -23.28 5.80 24.21
CA GLU A 18 -24.28 4.90 24.81
C GLU A 18 -24.71 3.79 23.84
N PHE A 19 -24.84 4.13 22.56
CA PHE A 19 -25.14 3.16 21.52
C PHE A 19 -24.02 2.13 21.38
N ILE A 20 -22.75 2.57 21.30
CA ILE A 20 -21.60 1.67 21.18
C ILE A 20 -21.45 0.80 22.44
N GLU A 21 -21.71 1.33 23.64
CA GLU A 21 -21.79 0.53 24.87
C GLU A 21 -22.87 -0.58 24.76
N SER A 22 -24.02 -0.28 24.12
CA SER A 22 -25.09 -1.28 23.92
C SER A 22 -24.67 -2.41 22.96
N LEU A 23 -23.62 -2.23 22.15
CA LEU A 23 -23.02 -3.28 21.32
C LEU A 23 -22.05 -4.19 22.09
N GLY A 24 -21.80 -3.92 23.39
CA GLY A 24 -20.97 -4.75 24.26
C GLY A 24 -19.56 -4.21 24.52
N PHE A 25 -19.24 -3.00 24.08
CA PHE A 25 -17.98 -2.34 24.40
C PHE A 25 -18.03 -1.68 25.79
N ASP A 26 -16.90 -1.61 26.48
CA ASP A 26 -16.79 -0.80 27.68
C ASP A 26 -16.83 0.71 27.36
N ARG A 27 -17.03 1.54 28.39
CA ARG A 27 -17.21 2.98 28.21
C ARG A 27 -15.98 3.67 27.64
N GLU A 28 -14.80 3.27 28.05
CA GLU A 28 -13.53 3.84 27.57
C GLU A 28 -13.32 3.54 26.08
N CYS A 29 -13.57 2.32 25.66
CA CYS A 29 -13.56 1.94 24.25
C CYS A 29 -14.63 2.68 23.46
N SER A 30 -15.86 2.78 24.00
CA SER A 30 -16.97 3.46 23.34
C SER A 30 -16.69 4.94 23.11
N VAL A 31 -16.10 5.64 24.09
CA VAL A 31 -15.66 7.04 23.94
C VAL A 31 -14.55 7.15 22.87
N ALA A 32 -13.60 6.22 22.86
CA ALA A 32 -12.53 6.24 21.87
C ALA A 32 -13.02 5.96 20.44
N LEU A 33 -13.97 5.05 20.28
CA LEU A 33 -14.61 4.71 19.00
C LEU A 33 -15.47 5.87 18.49
N ALA A 34 -16.34 6.44 19.33
CA ALA A 34 -17.11 7.63 18.97
C ALA A 34 -16.20 8.83 18.61
N GLY A 35 -15.09 9.00 19.34
CA GLY A 35 -14.07 10.01 19.05
C GLY A 35 -13.28 9.79 17.75
N ARG A 36 -13.43 8.63 17.12
CA ARG A 36 -12.95 8.31 15.76
C ARG A 36 -14.04 8.45 14.69
N GLY A 37 -15.20 8.96 15.05
CA GLY A 37 -16.30 9.20 14.12
C GLY A 37 -17.20 7.99 13.91
N ILE A 38 -17.13 6.94 14.75
CA ILE A 38 -18.08 5.85 14.70
C ILE A 38 -19.37 6.30 15.39
N THR A 39 -20.47 6.22 14.64
CA THR A 39 -21.79 6.71 15.04
C THR A 39 -22.82 5.59 14.91
N ARG A 40 -24.05 5.86 15.38
CA ARG A 40 -25.20 4.97 15.19
C ARG A 40 -25.53 4.70 13.73
N GLU A 41 -25.22 5.65 12.85
CA GLU A 41 -25.52 5.57 11.43
C GLU A 41 -24.49 4.73 10.67
N ASN A 42 -23.19 4.83 11.02
CA ASN A 42 -22.09 4.19 10.28
C ASN A 42 -21.45 2.97 10.97
N HIS A 43 -21.89 2.61 12.18
CA HIS A 43 -21.28 1.51 12.97
C HIS A 43 -21.15 0.18 12.21
N ARG A 44 -22.09 -0.11 11.30
CA ARG A 44 -22.07 -1.35 10.52
C ARG A 44 -20.85 -1.45 9.60
N GLU A 45 -20.36 -0.32 9.09
CA GLU A 45 -19.17 -0.27 8.25
C GLU A 45 -17.90 -0.73 9.00
N TYR A 46 -17.92 -0.64 10.34
CA TYR A 46 -16.79 -0.97 11.20
C TYR A 46 -16.93 -2.32 11.91
N PHE A 47 -18.15 -2.73 12.25
CA PHE A 47 -18.37 -3.88 13.12
C PHE A 47 -19.06 -5.06 12.44
N ASP A 48 -19.67 -4.83 11.28
CA ASP A 48 -20.39 -5.88 10.56
C ASP A 48 -19.45 -6.53 9.52
N ASN A 49 -19.04 -7.77 9.79
CA ASN A 49 -18.14 -8.51 8.91
C ASN A 49 -18.72 -8.79 7.51
N ASP A 50 -20.05 -8.73 7.37
CA ASP A 50 -20.73 -8.93 6.09
C ASP A 50 -20.93 -7.63 5.33
N PHE A 51 -20.56 -6.47 5.93
CA PHE A 51 -20.72 -5.15 5.36
C PHE A 51 -19.43 -4.67 4.70
N PHE A 52 -19.00 -5.38 3.63
CA PHE A 52 -17.84 -4.94 2.84
C PHE A 52 -18.28 -3.91 1.81
N ILE A 53 -17.88 -2.66 2.01
CA ILE A 53 -17.95 -1.64 0.97
C ILE A 53 -16.60 -1.64 0.24
N TYR A 54 -16.58 -2.27 -0.94
CA TYR A 54 -15.46 -2.13 -1.85
C TYR A 54 -15.69 -0.90 -2.71
N HIS A 55 -14.84 0.08 -2.56
CA HIS A 55 -14.82 1.22 -3.49
C HIS A 55 -14.26 0.79 -4.83
N ASP A 56 -14.70 1.45 -5.90
CA ASP A 56 -14.11 1.25 -7.21
C ASP A 56 -12.62 1.64 -7.17
N PRO A 57 -11.69 0.71 -7.48
CA PRO A 57 -10.26 0.99 -7.45
C PRO A 57 -9.85 2.12 -8.42
N PHE A 58 -10.63 2.38 -9.46
CA PHE A 58 -10.40 3.48 -10.39
C PHE A 58 -10.70 4.87 -9.81
N LEU A 59 -11.26 4.96 -8.60
CA LEU A 59 -11.29 6.21 -7.84
C LEU A 59 -9.90 6.65 -7.35
N MET A 60 -8.93 5.73 -7.28
CA MET A 60 -7.54 6.09 -6.95
C MET A 60 -6.88 6.78 -8.13
N THR A 61 -6.33 7.97 -7.87
CA THR A 61 -5.62 8.75 -8.89
C THR A 61 -4.49 7.96 -9.54
N GLY A 62 -4.54 7.80 -10.86
CA GLY A 62 -3.51 7.10 -11.65
C GLY A 62 -3.72 5.61 -11.84
N MET A 63 -4.80 5.02 -11.30
CA MET A 63 -5.09 3.59 -11.45
C MET A 63 -5.25 3.18 -12.92
N ASP A 64 -5.94 3.97 -13.72
CA ASP A 64 -6.13 3.75 -15.15
C ASP A 64 -4.79 3.63 -15.89
N LYS A 65 -3.86 4.52 -15.60
CA LYS A 65 -2.51 4.54 -16.19
C LYS A 65 -1.71 3.29 -15.80
N ILE A 66 -1.75 2.90 -14.54
CA ILE A 66 -1.03 1.70 -14.05
C ILE A 66 -1.61 0.44 -14.69
N VAL A 67 -2.93 0.29 -14.71
CA VAL A 67 -3.60 -0.84 -15.36
C VAL A 67 -3.26 -0.93 -16.85
N ASP A 68 -3.18 0.21 -17.54
CA ASP A 68 -2.77 0.25 -18.95
C ASP A 68 -1.33 -0.23 -19.16
N ILE A 69 -0.37 0.21 -18.32
CA ILE A 69 1.02 -0.22 -18.40
C ILE A 69 1.16 -1.72 -18.12
N VAL A 70 0.57 -2.23 -17.05
CA VAL A 70 0.58 -3.66 -16.71
C VAL A 70 -0.03 -4.48 -17.84
N SER A 71 -1.19 -4.07 -18.35
CA SER A 71 -1.88 -4.75 -19.45
C SER A 71 -1.06 -4.79 -20.74
N LYS A 72 -0.35 -3.70 -21.08
CA LYS A 72 0.54 -3.65 -22.25
C LYS A 72 1.76 -4.57 -22.06
N THR A 73 2.36 -4.56 -20.87
CA THR A 73 3.49 -5.45 -20.55
C THR A 73 3.09 -6.91 -20.71
N ILE A 74 1.94 -7.30 -20.15
CA ILE A 74 1.40 -8.67 -20.26
C ILE A 74 1.14 -9.05 -21.72
N LYS A 75 0.44 -8.19 -22.49
CA LYS A 75 0.11 -8.46 -23.89
C LYS A 75 1.34 -8.65 -24.77
N ASN A 76 2.45 -8.00 -24.41
CA ASN A 76 3.72 -8.12 -25.14
C ASN A 76 4.59 -9.29 -24.64
N GLY A 77 4.11 -10.11 -23.71
CA GLY A 77 4.86 -11.21 -23.12
C GLY A 77 6.01 -10.75 -22.23
N GLY A 78 5.91 -9.51 -21.72
CA GLY A 78 6.92 -8.90 -20.84
C GLY A 78 6.96 -9.58 -19.46
N LYS A 79 8.16 -9.57 -18.88
CA LYS A 79 8.44 -10.13 -17.55
C LYS A 79 8.27 -9.08 -16.47
N ILE A 80 7.75 -9.49 -15.33
CA ILE A 80 7.43 -8.61 -14.21
C ILE A 80 8.29 -8.98 -13.00
N LEU A 81 8.90 -7.96 -12.38
CA LEU A 81 9.49 -8.07 -11.06
C LEU A 81 8.63 -7.29 -10.06
N VAL A 82 8.18 -7.96 -9.01
CA VAL A 82 7.55 -7.34 -7.85
C VAL A 82 8.60 -7.16 -6.77
N TYR A 83 8.69 -5.95 -6.23
CA TYR A 83 9.57 -5.60 -5.13
C TYR A 83 8.72 -5.19 -3.93
N GLY A 84 8.73 -5.99 -2.86
CA GLY A 84 7.95 -5.73 -1.65
C GLY A 84 8.79 -5.24 -0.49
N ASP A 85 8.11 -4.80 0.59
CA ASP A 85 8.77 -4.59 1.88
C ASP A 85 8.85 -5.91 2.67
N TYR A 86 9.71 -5.94 3.69
CA TYR A 86 9.98 -7.13 4.52
C TYR A 86 8.97 -7.35 5.65
N ASP A 87 8.03 -6.44 5.86
CA ASP A 87 7.00 -6.58 6.89
C ASP A 87 5.76 -7.34 6.41
N ALA A 88 4.73 -7.42 7.25
CA ALA A 88 3.53 -8.20 6.95
C ALA A 88 2.76 -7.63 5.75
N ASP A 89 2.70 -6.31 5.61
CA ASP A 89 1.97 -5.65 4.53
C ASP A 89 2.68 -5.85 3.19
N GLY A 90 4.00 -5.65 3.13
CA GLY A 90 4.80 -5.90 1.94
C GLY A 90 4.83 -7.36 1.51
N LEU A 91 4.96 -8.30 2.47
CA LEU A 91 4.91 -9.73 2.20
C LEU A 91 3.56 -10.17 1.63
N THR A 92 2.45 -9.73 2.24
CA THR A 92 1.11 -10.12 1.78
C THR A 92 0.74 -9.47 0.45
N ALA A 93 1.08 -8.19 0.23
CA ALA A 93 0.88 -7.51 -1.04
C ALA A 93 1.67 -8.19 -2.18
N SER A 94 2.94 -8.55 -1.91
CA SER A 94 3.77 -9.30 -2.86
C SER A 94 3.18 -10.66 -3.20
N ALA A 95 2.68 -11.40 -2.20
CA ALA A 95 2.05 -12.69 -2.39
C ALA A 95 0.77 -12.58 -3.24
N ILE A 96 -0.05 -11.55 -3.02
CA ILE A 96 -1.28 -11.31 -3.80
C ILE A 96 -0.92 -11.11 -5.28
N LEU A 97 0.03 -10.24 -5.61
CA LEU A 97 0.42 -10.00 -6.99
C LEU A 97 1.08 -11.25 -7.60
N LYS A 98 1.96 -11.94 -6.87
CA LYS A 98 2.58 -13.17 -7.33
C LYS A 98 1.54 -14.21 -7.70
N LEU A 99 0.60 -14.51 -6.82
CA LEU A 99 -0.46 -15.48 -7.05
C LEU A 99 -1.38 -15.07 -8.21
N PHE A 100 -1.71 -13.78 -8.31
CA PHE A 100 -2.52 -13.27 -9.41
C PHE A 100 -1.83 -13.48 -10.76
N PHE A 101 -0.56 -13.13 -10.88
CA PHE A 101 0.19 -13.27 -12.12
C PHE A 101 0.41 -14.75 -12.48
N GLU A 102 0.79 -15.58 -11.52
CA GLU A 102 0.95 -17.03 -11.75
C GLU A 102 -0.35 -17.71 -12.17
N HIS A 103 -1.47 -17.39 -11.52
CA HIS A 103 -2.79 -17.94 -11.88
C HIS A 103 -3.17 -17.60 -13.33
N ASN A 104 -2.70 -16.47 -13.83
CA ASN A 104 -2.94 -16.02 -15.20
C ASN A 104 -1.82 -16.40 -16.18
N GLY A 105 -0.86 -17.23 -15.77
CA GLY A 105 0.25 -17.70 -16.63
C GLY A 105 1.27 -16.62 -16.99
N ILE A 106 1.39 -15.56 -16.18
CA ILE A 106 2.29 -14.43 -16.42
C ILE A 106 3.59 -14.65 -15.66
N ASP A 107 4.74 -14.49 -16.35
CA ASP A 107 6.05 -14.60 -15.73
C ASP A 107 6.28 -13.45 -14.74
N CYS A 108 6.25 -13.78 -13.47
CA CYS A 108 6.41 -12.82 -12.37
C CYS A 108 7.36 -13.37 -11.32
N ARG A 109 8.38 -12.59 -11.00
CA ARG A 109 9.29 -12.83 -9.87
C ARG A 109 9.02 -11.84 -8.76
N VAL A 110 9.42 -12.23 -7.54
CA VAL A 110 9.30 -11.39 -6.35
C VAL A 110 10.64 -11.31 -5.66
N ILE A 111 11.03 -10.13 -5.22
CA ILE A 111 12.12 -9.93 -4.27
C ILE A 111 11.61 -9.17 -3.06
N ILE A 112 12.10 -9.57 -1.90
CA ILE A 112 11.85 -8.91 -0.62
C ILE A 112 13.22 -8.61 -0.01
N PRO A 113 13.56 -7.37 0.31
CA PRO A 113 14.78 -7.05 1.03
C PRO A 113 14.78 -7.70 2.41
N THR A 114 15.94 -7.91 2.98
CA THR A 114 16.06 -8.35 4.36
C THR A 114 15.98 -7.15 5.30
N ARG A 115 15.76 -7.40 6.60
CA ARG A 115 15.81 -6.32 7.60
C ARG A 115 17.18 -5.64 7.70
N GLU A 116 18.24 -6.34 7.30
CA GLU A 116 19.61 -5.82 7.30
C GLU A 116 19.84 -4.85 6.13
N ASP A 117 19.15 -5.04 5.01
CA ASP A 117 19.19 -4.13 3.86
C ASP A 117 18.50 -2.79 4.19
N GLY A 118 17.56 -2.78 5.13
CA GLY A 118 16.79 -1.60 5.52
C GLY A 118 15.49 -1.45 4.74
N TYR A 119 14.76 -0.37 5.04
CA TYR A 119 13.46 -0.06 4.43
C TYR A 119 13.64 0.64 3.08
N GLY A 120 12.72 0.36 2.14
CA GLY A 120 12.59 1.06 0.87
C GLY A 120 13.19 0.32 -0.33
N LEU A 121 13.26 1.01 -1.45
CA LEU A 121 13.75 0.46 -2.73
C LEU A 121 15.28 0.50 -2.79
N HIS A 122 15.92 -0.66 -2.96
CA HIS A 122 17.37 -0.78 -3.08
C HIS A 122 17.81 -1.02 -4.52
N VAL A 123 18.52 -0.06 -5.08
CA VAL A 123 19.01 -0.10 -6.48
C VAL A 123 19.84 -1.35 -6.75
N ASP A 124 20.74 -1.70 -5.84
CA ASP A 124 21.64 -2.85 -6.02
C ASP A 124 20.90 -4.18 -6.08
N LEU A 125 19.86 -4.37 -5.27
CA LEU A 125 19.02 -5.57 -5.32
C LEU A 125 18.27 -5.68 -6.65
N VAL A 126 17.71 -4.58 -7.13
CA VAL A 126 17.02 -4.51 -8.43
C VAL A 126 17.99 -4.84 -9.56
N MET A 127 19.20 -4.27 -9.52
CA MET A 127 20.24 -4.50 -10.54
C MET A 127 20.75 -5.94 -10.53
N GLN A 128 20.95 -6.55 -9.36
CA GLN A 128 21.31 -7.96 -9.23
C GLN A 128 20.25 -8.88 -9.85
N GLU A 129 18.96 -8.61 -9.59
CA GLU A 129 17.86 -9.38 -10.19
C GLU A 129 17.77 -9.19 -11.70
N TYR A 130 18.00 -7.97 -12.19
CA TYR A 130 18.05 -7.70 -13.62
C TYR A 130 19.19 -8.43 -14.32
N GLN A 131 20.36 -8.49 -13.72
CA GLN A 131 21.51 -9.22 -14.26
C GLN A 131 21.29 -10.74 -14.30
N LYS A 132 20.60 -11.31 -13.30
CA LYS A 132 20.25 -12.74 -13.29
C LYS A 132 19.27 -13.07 -14.41
N GLN A 133 18.24 -12.29 -14.54
CA GLN A 133 17.19 -12.44 -15.55
C GLN A 133 16.53 -11.06 -15.80
N PRO A 134 16.74 -10.45 -16.98
CA PRO A 134 16.10 -9.20 -17.33
C PRO A 134 14.57 -9.26 -17.22
N PHE A 135 13.96 -8.15 -16.88
CA PHE A 135 12.52 -7.94 -16.80
C PHE A 135 12.14 -6.58 -17.41
N ASP A 136 10.87 -6.40 -17.76
CA ASP A 136 10.36 -5.23 -18.49
C ASP A 136 9.62 -4.25 -17.57
N LEU A 137 9.11 -4.75 -16.45
CA LEU A 137 8.32 -3.98 -15.51
C LEU A 137 8.73 -4.29 -14.06
N LEU A 138 9.05 -3.25 -13.31
CA LEU A 138 9.21 -3.27 -11.86
C LEU A 138 7.93 -2.71 -11.20
N ILE A 139 7.33 -3.46 -10.30
CA ILE A 139 6.21 -3.00 -9.45
C ILE A 139 6.66 -3.03 -8.01
N THR A 140 6.75 -1.88 -7.36
CA THR A 140 6.95 -1.86 -5.90
C THR A 140 5.61 -1.98 -5.19
N VAL A 141 5.58 -2.71 -4.10
CA VAL A 141 4.40 -2.84 -3.22
C VAL A 141 4.78 -2.52 -1.78
N ASP A 142 3.98 -1.70 -1.14
CA ASP A 142 4.16 -1.26 0.24
C ASP A 142 5.48 -0.51 0.51
N CYS A 143 6.09 0.00 -0.54
CA CYS A 143 7.29 0.82 -0.49
C CYS A 143 7.46 1.60 -1.79
N GLY A 144 8.41 2.52 -1.81
CA GLY A 144 8.84 3.18 -3.05
C GLY A 144 8.36 4.62 -3.18
N ILE A 145 7.29 5.04 -2.49
CA ILE A 145 6.74 6.40 -2.66
C ILE A 145 7.75 7.50 -2.26
N SER A 146 8.68 7.21 -1.38
CA SER A 146 9.74 8.12 -0.95
C SER A 146 11.07 7.91 -1.66
N ASN A 147 11.15 6.93 -2.58
CA ASN A 147 12.40 6.48 -3.21
C ASN A 147 12.62 7.12 -4.61
N ARG A 148 12.49 8.45 -4.68
CA ARG A 148 12.65 9.19 -5.94
C ARG A 148 14.03 9.02 -6.56
N GLU A 149 15.09 9.09 -5.74
CA GLU A 149 16.45 9.01 -6.19
C GLU A 149 16.80 7.61 -6.70
N GLU A 150 16.34 6.57 -6.00
CA GLU A 150 16.54 5.18 -6.40
C GLU A 150 15.80 4.85 -7.70
N VAL A 151 14.57 5.33 -7.87
CA VAL A 151 13.80 5.20 -9.12
C VAL A 151 14.57 5.85 -10.26
N GLN A 152 15.11 7.05 -10.07
CA GLN A 152 15.91 7.74 -11.08
C GLN A 152 17.19 6.96 -11.44
N GLN A 153 17.92 6.47 -10.44
CA GLN A 153 19.13 5.68 -10.64
C GLN A 153 18.87 4.38 -11.40
N ILE A 154 17.74 3.70 -11.14
CA ILE A 154 17.34 2.49 -11.86
C ILE A 154 17.07 2.84 -13.33
N LYS A 155 16.29 3.89 -13.61
CA LYS A 155 15.95 4.34 -14.96
C LYS A 155 17.19 4.75 -15.78
N GLU A 156 18.23 5.28 -15.13
CA GLU A 156 19.48 5.62 -15.79
C GLU A 156 20.35 4.41 -16.17
N LYS A 157 20.17 3.28 -15.46
CA LYS A 157 20.97 2.07 -15.64
C LYS A 157 20.31 1.05 -16.56
N ILE A 158 18.99 0.97 -16.57
CA ILE A 158 18.22 -0.02 -17.33
C ILE A 158 16.93 0.59 -17.88
N ASP A 159 16.56 0.17 -19.09
CA ASP A 159 15.33 0.62 -19.76
C ASP A 159 14.16 -0.30 -19.41
N ILE A 160 13.44 0.04 -18.33
CA ILE A 160 12.26 -0.68 -17.85
C ILE A 160 11.15 0.30 -17.45
N GLN A 161 9.92 -0.20 -17.40
CA GLN A 161 8.84 0.52 -16.74
C GLN A 161 8.92 0.33 -15.22
N ILE A 162 8.62 1.38 -14.46
CA ILE A 162 8.55 1.33 -13.00
C ILE A 162 7.20 1.84 -12.56
N LEU A 163 6.53 1.08 -11.67
CA LEU A 163 5.28 1.45 -11.03
C LEU A 163 5.47 1.39 -9.52
N VAL A 164 4.97 2.38 -8.80
CA VAL A 164 4.97 2.42 -7.34
C VAL A 164 3.55 2.27 -6.83
N THR A 165 3.32 1.26 -5.96
CA THR A 165 2.08 1.10 -5.20
C THR A 165 2.41 1.11 -3.72
N ASP A 166 1.89 2.12 -3.00
CA ASP A 166 2.29 2.40 -1.63
C ASP A 166 1.16 3.10 -0.87
N HIS A 167 1.19 3.09 0.46
CA HIS A 167 0.23 3.77 1.33
C HIS A 167 0.88 4.68 2.38
N HIS A 168 2.21 4.72 2.41
CA HIS A 168 2.98 5.55 3.33
C HIS A 168 2.75 7.04 3.10
N GLU A 169 3.27 7.88 3.99
CA GLU A 169 3.17 9.34 3.87
C GLU A 169 3.83 9.84 2.59
N LEU A 170 3.16 10.82 1.95
CA LEU A 170 3.67 11.37 0.70
C LEU A 170 4.90 12.25 0.95
N PRO A 171 5.98 12.08 0.18
CA PRO A 171 7.11 13.00 0.20
C PRO A 171 6.72 14.34 -0.46
N GLN A 172 7.57 15.35 -0.32
CA GLN A 172 7.36 16.65 -1.00
C GLN A 172 7.33 16.52 -2.52
N VAL A 173 8.10 15.57 -3.06
CA VAL A 173 8.17 15.32 -4.51
C VAL A 173 8.12 13.81 -4.74
N LEU A 174 7.13 13.37 -5.49
CA LEU A 174 6.96 11.96 -5.85
C LEU A 174 8.07 11.45 -6.78
N PRO A 175 8.31 10.12 -6.84
CA PRO A 175 9.14 9.51 -7.86
C PRO A 175 8.67 9.86 -9.28
N ASP A 176 9.61 9.95 -10.22
CA ASP A 176 9.31 10.19 -11.63
C ASP A 176 8.86 8.90 -12.35
N CYS A 177 7.75 8.34 -11.86
CA CYS A 177 7.07 7.17 -12.43
C CYS A 177 5.59 7.20 -12.01
N PRO A 178 4.72 6.39 -12.63
CA PRO A 178 3.36 6.22 -12.15
C PRO A 178 3.32 5.69 -10.72
N CYS A 179 2.61 6.40 -9.85
CA CYS A 179 2.45 6.05 -8.44
C CYS A 179 0.96 5.93 -8.10
N ILE A 180 0.62 4.91 -7.31
CA ILE A 180 -0.65 4.82 -6.60
C ILE A 180 -0.40 4.93 -5.11
N ASN A 181 -1.12 5.82 -4.48
CA ASN A 181 -1.19 5.93 -3.03
C ASN A 181 -2.54 6.55 -2.67
N CYS A 182 -3.22 6.01 -1.67
CA CYS A 182 -4.54 6.47 -1.25
C CYS A 182 -4.57 7.94 -0.78
N LYS A 183 -3.40 8.54 -0.54
CA LYS A 183 -3.25 9.95 -0.13
C LYS A 183 -3.01 10.90 -1.30
N ILE A 184 -2.84 10.40 -2.53
CA ILE A 184 -2.68 11.24 -3.74
C ILE A 184 -4.06 11.75 -4.16
N GLY A 185 -4.22 13.06 -4.19
CA GLY A 185 -5.45 13.72 -4.68
C GLY A 185 -6.50 13.97 -3.61
N TYR A 186 -6.14 13.84 -2.32
CA TYR A 186 -6.95 14.24 -1.18
C TYR A 186 -6.47 15.56 -0.58
#